data_c18e006cba6533e27c0c7b61f952e25e
#
_entry.id   c18e006cba6533e27c0c7b61f952e25e
#
_cell.length_a   1.000
_cell.length_b   1.000
_cell.length_c   1.000
_cell.angle_alpha   90.00
_cell.angle_beta   90.00
_cell.angle_gamma   90.00
#
_symmetry.space_group_name_H-M   'P 1'
#
loop_
_entity.id
_entity.type
_entity.pdbx_description
1 polymer ?
#
loop_
_entity_poly.entity_id
_entity_poly.type
_entity_poly.pdbx_seq_one_letter_code
_entity_poly.pdbx_strand_id
1 'polypeptide(L)'
;AVLPQIGTPPPLLREHRLYQADWLLRFYGFQAGELLSPEKPDFNELVDPKCDWALRHLDQFPVGVGTADYAVLLRVPGIGPKSAGRIVNARRYGRLDFPSLKKMGVVLKRAHYFITCQGKQMYHTPIEENYIIRQLVHTDKKELWETQHANESFSQMTLADFGIR
;
A
#
# COMPACT_ATOMS: atom_id res chain seq x y z
N ALA A 1 11.80 -32.57 1.30
CA ALA A 1 10.82 -31.58 1.73
C ALA A 1 10.20 -32.08 3.04
N VAL A 2 10.43 -31.38 4.14
CA VAL A 2 9.81 -31.72 5.44
C VAL A 2 8.41 -31.11 5.41
N LEU A 3 7.39 -31.96 5.39
CA LEU A 3 5.99 -31.53 5.52
C LEU A 3 5.76 -31.02 6.96
N PRO A 4 4.97 -29.95 7.14
CA PRO A 4 4.60 -29.49 8.47
C PRO A 4 3.86 -30.57 9.23
N GLN A 5 4.05 -30.64 10.54
CA GLN A 5 3.34 -31.60 11.39
C GLN A 5 1.82 -31.34 11.34
N ILE A 6 1.06 -32.43 11.43
CA ILE A 6 -0.41 -32.37 11.49
C ILE A 6 -0.82 -31.47 12.68
N GLY A 7 -1.63 -30.43 12.41
CA GLY A 7 -2.06 -29.45 13.41
C GLY A 7 -1.23 -28.15 13.46
N THR A 8 -0.17 -28.01 12.64
CA THR A 8 0.54 -26.75 12.49
C THR A 8 -0.40 -25.72 11.84
N PRO A 9 -0.70 -24.58 12.49
CA PRO A 9 -1.54 -23.56 11.89
C PRO A 9 -0.85 -23.00 10.63
N PRO A 10 -1.61 -22.71 9.56
CA PRO A 10 -1.03 -22.13 8.34
C PRO A 10 -0.43 -20.75 8.67
N PRO A 11 0.70 -20.37 8.03
CA PRO A 11 1.31 -19.06 8.22
C PRO A 11 0.45 -18.00 7.52
N LEU A 12 -0.57 -17.49 8.19
CA LEU A 12 -1.59 -16.56 7.66
C LEU A 12 -0.99 -15.34 6.97
N LEU A 13 0.12 -14.81 7.48
CA LEU A 13 0.79 -13.67 6.86
C LEU A 13 1.34 -14.03 5.48
N ARG A 14 1.95 -15.21 5.33
CA ARG A 14 2.47 -15.67 4.04
C ARG A 14 1.34 -15.91 3.04
N GLU A 15 0.25 -16.52 3.47
CA GLU A 15 -0.94 -16.71 2.66
C GLU A 15 -1.50 -15.37 2.18
N HIS A 16 -1.64 -14.40 3.09
CA HIS A 16 -2.09 -13.06 2.75
C HIS A 16 -1.17 -12.37 1.73
N ARG A 17 0.16 -12.49 1.88
CA ARG A 17 1.14 -11.95 0.92
C ARG A 17 1.04 -12.62 -0.45
N LEU A 18 0.77 -13.93 -0.49
CA LEU A 18 0.53 -14.66 -1.75
C LEU A 18 -0.72 -14.14 -2.48
N TYR A 19 -1.83 -13.92 -1.78
CA TYR A 19 -3.02 -13.30 -2.37
C TYR A 19 -2.74 -11.89 -2.89
N GLN A 20 -2.00 -11.08 -2.15
CA GLN A 20 -1.59 -9.76 -2.62
C GLN A 20 -0.71 -9.84 -3.88
N ALA A 21 0.23 -10.77 -3.94
CA ALA A 21 1.09 -11.00 -5.10
C ALA A 21 0.27 -11.48 -6.32
N ASP A 22 -0.62 -12.47 -6.16
CA ASP A 22 -1.52 -12.93 -7.24
C ASP A 22 -2.32 -11.76 -7.83
N TRP A 23 -2.82 -10.87 -6.98
CA TRP A 23 -3.53 -9.67 -7.42
C TRP A 23 -2.65 -8.73 -8.26
N LEU A 24 -1.37 -8.57 -7.88
CA LEU A 24 -0.41 -7.77 -8.64
C LEU A 24 -0.11 -8.38 -10.02
N LEU A 25 0.00 -9.71 -10.11
CA LEU A 25 0.19 -10.39 -11.38
C LEU A 25 -1.00 -10.19 -12.34
N ARG A 26 -2.22 -10.31 -11.82
CA ARG A 26 -3.45 -10.24 -12.63
C ARG A 26 -3.81 -8.84 -13.10
N PHE A 27 -3.63 -7.83 -12.25
CA PHE A 27 -4.22 -6.50 -12.49
C PHE A 27 -3.22 -5.35 -12.60
N TYR A 28 -1.96 -5.56 -12.22
CA TYR A 28 -0.95 -4.50 -12.18
C TYR A 28 0.20 -4.73 -13.15
N GLY A 29 0.17 -5.83 -13.90
CA GLY A 29 1.20 -6.16 -14.87
C GLY A 29 2.55 -6.53 -14.28
N PHE A 30 2.58 -7.01 -13.03
CA PHE A 30 3.78 -7.60 -12.42
C PHE A 30 4.02 -9.00 -12.94
N GLN A 31 5.29 -9.41 -12.96
CA GLN A 31 5.70 -10.78 -13.19
C GLN A 31 6.21 -11.41 -11.90
N ALA A 32 6.10 -12.74 -11.78
CA ALA A 32 6.48 -13.44 -10.55
C ALA A 32 7.95 -13.20 -10.17
N GLY A 33 8.85 -13.16 -11.15
CA GLY A 33 10.28 -12.90 -10.94
C GLY A 33 10.61 -11.49 -10.46
N GLU A 34 9.68 -10.53 -10.56
CA GLU A 34 9.85 -9.19 -10.00
C GLU A 34 9.55 -9.16 -8.50
N LEU A 35 8.67 -10.05 -8.04
CA LEU A 35 8.24 -10.11 -6.64
C LEU A 35 9.11 -11.04 -5.80
N LEU A 36 9.45 -12.18 -6.35
CA LEU A 36 10.30 -13.21 -5.71
C LEU A 36 11.40 -13.65 -6.66
N SER A 37 12.58 -13.90 -6.11
CA SER A 37 13.74 -14.41 -6.85
C SER A 37 14.45 -15.50 -6.05
N PRO A 38 15.39 -16.25 -6.65
CA PRO A 38 16.22 -17.20 -5.90
C PRO A 38 16.95 -16.57 -4.72
N GLU A 39 17.38 -15.32 -4.85
CA GLU A 39 18.05 -14.54 -3.81
C GLU A 39 17.09 -14.03 -2.74
N LYS A 40 15.81 -13.88 -3.11
CA LYS A 40 14.73 -13.43 -2.22
C LYS A 40 13.49 -14.31 -2.40
N PRO A 41 13.50 -15.52 -1.83
CA PRO A 41 12.42 -16.49 -1.99
C PRO A 41 11.17 -16.18 -1.14
N ASP A 42 11.29 -15.29 -0.16
CA ASP A 42 10.22 -14.97 0.78
C ASP A 42 9.74 -13.52 0.67
N PHE A 43 8.44 -13.32 0.94
CA PHE A 43 7.85 -11.99 1.01
C PHE A 43 8.29 -11.25 2.26
N ASN A 44 8.29 -9.93 2.15
CA ASN A 44 8.55 -9.05 3.28
C ASN A 44 7.41 -9.15 4.31
N GLU A 45 7.76 -9.31 5.59
CA GLU A 45 6.78 -9.39 6.67
C GLU A 45 6.19 -8.02 7.03
N LEU A 46 6.97 -6.96 6.89
CA LEU A 46 6.61 -5.61 7.36
C LEU A 46 5.74 -4.86 6.35
N VAL A 47 5.99 -5.02 5.05
CA VAL A 47 5.31 -4.29 3.99
C VAL A 47 4.71 -5.23 2.96
N ASP A 48 3.71 -4.76 2.22
CA ASP A 48 3.09 -5.53 1.14
C ASP A 48 4.04 -5.72 -0.07
N PRO A 49 3.81 -6.74 -0.93
CA PRO A 49 4.71 -7.06 -2.04
C PRO A 49 4.94 -5.91 -3.03
N LYS A 50 3.95 -5.05 -3.25
CA LYS A 50 4.09 -3.89 -4.12
C LYS A 50 4.98 -2.81 -3.52
N CYS A 51 4.82 -2.57 -2.22
CA CYS A 51 5.66 -1.63 -1.49
C CYS A 51 7.10 -2.16 -1.39
N ASP A 52 7.28 -3.44 -1.12
CA ASP A 52 8.59 -4.09 -1.11
C ASP A 52 9.31 -3.98 -2.47
N TRP A 53 8.58 -4.17 -3.57
CA TRP A 53 9.12 -3.96 -4.89
C TRP A 53 9.58 -2.51 -5.10
N ALA A 54 8.75 -1.54 -4.74
CA ALA A 54 9.07 -0.11 -4.89
C ALA A 54 10.28 0.32 -4.06
N LEU A 55 10.42 -0.21 -2.85
CA LEU A 55 11.59 0.04 -1.98
C LEU A 55 12.89 -0.50 -2.57
N ARG A 56 12.83 -1.63 -3.26
CA ARG A 56 13.99 -2.20 -3.99
C ARG A 56 14.34 -1.45 -5.28
N HIS A 57 13.46 -0.57 -5.75
CA HIS A 57 13.62 0.20 -6.99
C HIS A 57 13.47 1.71 -6.75
N LEU A 58 14.04 2.20 -5.64
CA LEU A 58 13.97 3.62 -5.28
C LEU A 58 14.63 4.55 -6.30
N ASP A 59 15.54 4.02 -7.13
CA ASP A 59 16.13 4.69 -8.28
C ASP A 59 15.09 5.14 -9.34
N GLN A 60 13.93 4.48 -9.40
CA GLN A 60 12.83 4.83 -10.30
C GLN A 60 11.86 5.86 -9.69
N PHE A 61 12.04 6.24 -8.45
CA PHE A 61 11.16 7.15 -7.72
C PHE A 61 11.88 8.43 -7.28
N PRO A 62 11.15 9.54 -7.09
CA PRO A 62 9.70 9.71 -7.23
C PRO A 62 9.23 9.87 -8.68
N VAL A 63 8.01 9.41 -8.95
CA VAL A 63 7.38 9.47 -10.27
C VAL A 63 6.48 10.70 -10.38
N GLY A 64 6.60 11.46 -11.46
CA GLY A 64 5.72 12.59 -11.77
C GLY A 64 4.35 12.13 -12.26
N VAL A 65 3.28 12.31 -11.48
CA VAL A 65 1.94 11.82 -11.83
C VAL A 65 1.37 12.47 -13.12
N GLY A 66 1.83 13.67 -13.46
CA GLY A 66 1.39 14.39 -14.66
C GLY A 66 1.92 13.81 -15.97
N THR A 67 3.02 13.07 -15.94
CA THR A 67 3.74 12.59 -17.13
C THR A 67 3.93 11.07 -17.19
N ALA A 68 3.92 10.40 -16.04
CA ALA A 68 4.19 8.97 -15.95
C ALA A 68 3.19 8.13 -16.75
N ASP A 69 3.67 7.09 -17.39
CA ASP A 69 2.83 6.12 -18.09
C ASP A 69 1.92 5.35 -17.13
N TYR A 70 0.80 4.86 -17.64
CA TYR A 70 -0.15 4.06 -16.86
C TYR A 70 0.53 2.88 -16.14
N ALA A 71 1.41 2.16 -16.85
CA ALA A 71 2.14 1.02 -16.30
C ALA A 71 3.07 1.45 -15.15
N VAL A 72 3.70 2.60 -15.24
CA VAL A 72 4.55 3.17 -14.19
C VAL A 72 3.72 3.58 -12.97
N LEU A 73 2.55 4.19 -13.18
CA LEU A 73 1.63 4.53 -12.10
C LEU A 73 1.16 3.28 -11.34
N LEU A 74 0.96 2.17 -12.03
CA LEU A 74 0.61 0.89 -11.40
C LEU A 74 1.71 0.33 -10.50
N ARG A 75 2.96 0.74 -10.67
CA ARG A 75 4.09 0.34 -9.81
C ARG A 75 4.13 1.13 -8.49
N VAL A 76 3.49 2.30 -8.44
CA VAL A 76 3.49 3.17 -7.25
C VAL A 76 2.62 2.58 -6.15
N PRO A 77 3.15 2.35 -4.92
CA PRO A 77 2.35 1.98 -3.75
C PRO A 77 1.22 2.99 -3.51
N GLY A 78 0.02 2.52 -3.22
CA GLY A 78 -1.15 3.38 -3.00
C GLY A 78 -1.88 3.84 -4.26
N ILE A 79 -1.41 3.49 -5.47
CA ILE A 79 -2.12 3.73 -6.73
C ILE A 79 -2.61 2.40 -7.30
N GLY A 80 -3.92 2.24 -7.43
CA GLY A 80 -4.54 1.07 -8.05
C GLY A 80 -4.95 1.31 -9.51
N PRO A 81 -5.41 0.28 -10.24
CA PRO A 81 -5.81 0.40 -11.65
C PRO A 81 -6.88 1.47 -11.90
N LYS A 82 -7.88 1.56 -11.03
CA LYS A 82 -8.92 2.59 -11.13
C LYS A 82 -8.36 4.00 -10.93
N SER A 83 -7.50 4.18 -9.94
CA SER A 83 -6.86 5.48 -9.66
C SER A 83 -5.89 5.88 -10.77
N ALA A 84 -5.07 4.95 -11.26
CA ALA A 84 -4.17 5.18 -12.39
C ALA A 84 -4.94 5.62 -13.65
N GLY A 85 -6.04 4.93 -13.98
CA GLY A 85 -6.89 5.31 -15.11
C GLY A 85 -7.49 6.71 -14.96
N ARG A 86 -7.96 7.07 -13.77
CA ARG A 86 -8.46 8.41 -13.46
C ARG A 86 -7.39 9.48 -13.59
N ILE A 87 -6.16 9.22 -13.12
CA ILE A 87 -5.01 10.12 -13.25
C ILE A 87 -4.70 10.38 -14.74
N VAL A 88 -4.57 9.31 -15.53
CA VAL A 88 -4.26 9.43 -16.98
C VAL A 88 -5.33 10.22 -17.72
N ASN A 89 -6.60 10.05 -17.37
CA ASN A 89 -7.68 10.82 -17.96
C ASN A 89 -7.68 12.28 -17.50
N ALA A 90 -7.60 12.52 -16.19
CA ALA A 90 -7.74 13.84 -15.61
C ALA A 90 -6.61 14.81 -16.01
N ARG A 91 -5.37 14.34 -16.16
CA ARG A 91 -4.22 15.16 -16.55
C ARG A 91 -4.35 15.77 -17.95
N ARG A 92 -5.25 15.25 -18.79
CA ARG A 92 -5.54 15.82 -20.12
C ARG A 92 -6.29 17.16 -20.02
N TYR A 93 -7.01 17.37 -18.93
CA TYR A 93 -7.87 18.54 -18.73
C TYR A 93 -7.26 19.59 -17.80
N GLY A 94 -6.19 19.25 -17.09
CA GLY A 94 -5.57 20.19 -16.18
C GLY A 94 -4.43 19.60 -15.35
N ARG A 95 -3.82 20.46 -14.56
CA ARG A 95 -2.74 20.07 -13.64
C ARG A 95 -3.33 19.36 -12.44
N LEU A 96 -2.67 18.29 -12.03
CA LEU A 96 -3.06 17.51 -10.85
C LEU A 96 -2.35 18.02 -9.60
N ASP A 97 -3.06 17.96 -8.48
CA ASP A 97 -2.55 18.23 -7.15
C ASP A 97 -2.86 17.05 -6.20
N PHE A 98 -2.29 17.05 -5.01
CA PHE A 98 -2.50 15.97 -4.04
C PHE A 98 -3.95 15.83 -3.57
N PRO A 99 -4.71 16.92 -3.32
CA PRO A 99 -6.14 16.81 -3.02
C PRO A 99 -6.95 16.14 -4.13
N SER A 100 -6.66 16.44 -5.39
CA SER A 100 -7.29 15.78 -6.55
C SER A 100 -6.96 14.30 -6.61
N LEU A 101 -5.70 13.91 -6.37
CA LEU A 101 -5.29 12.51 -6.30
C LEU A 101 -6.03 11.74 -5.22
N LYS A 102 -6.24 12.34 -4.04
CA LYS A 102 -7.03 11.74 -2.96
C LYS A 102 -8.47 11.47 -3.40
N LYS A 103 -9.11 12.43 -4.07
CA LYS A 103 -10.47 12.27 -4.63
C LYS A 103 -10.55 11.18 -5.71
N MET A 104 -9.45 10.96 -6.44
CA MET A 104 -9.34 9.88 -7.45
C MET A 104 -9.13 8.50 -6.83
N GLY A 105 -9.00 8.39 -5.50
CA GLY A 105 -8.82 7.14 -4.78
C GLY A 105 -7.36 6.71 -4.59
N VAL A 106 -6.41 7.64 -4.71
CA VAL A 106 -5.01 7.39 -4.36
C VAL A 106 -4.87 7.36 -2.85
N VAL A 107 -4.24 6.32 -2.33
CA VAL A 107 -3.90 6.18 -0.90
C VAL A 107 -2.64 7.01 -0.62
N LEU A 108 -2.83 8.32 -0.38
CA LEU A 108 -1.71 9.27 -0.21
C LEU A 108 -0.76 8.92 0.93
N LYS A 109 -1.24 8.29 2.00
CA LYS A 109 -0.41 7.81 3.11
C LYS A 109 0.75 6.91 2.67
N ARG A 110 0.56 6.17 1.57
CA ARG A 110 1.58 5.30 0.97
C ARG A 110 2.22 5.93 -0.26
N ALA A 111 1.43 6.60 -1.09
CA ALA A 111 1.87 7.09 -2.39
C ALA A 111 2.81 8.31 -2.30
N HIS A 112 2.66 9.17 -1.29
CA HIS A 112 3.38 10.45 -1.21
C HIS A 112 4.91 10.33 -1.18
N TYR A 113 5.46 9.19 -0.74
CA TYR A 113 6.89 8.92 -0.79
C TYR A 113 7.41 8.69 -2.21
N PHE A 114 6.54 8.22 -3.10
CA PHE A 114 6.90 7.70 -4.42
C PHE A 114 6.44 8.56 -5.58
N ILE A 115 5.75 9.69 -5.32
CA ILE A 115 5.19 10.54 -6.37
C ILE A 115 5.50 12.01 -6.17
N THR A 116 5.47 12.74 -7.29
CA THR A 116 5.46 14.20 -7.33
C THR A 116 4.26 14.71 -8.11
N CYS A 117 3.72 15.85 -7.66
CA CYS A 117 2.77 16.66 -8.40
C CYS A 117 3.45 17.94 -8.85
N GLN A 118 3.47 18.22 -10.15
CA GLN A 118 4.12 19.41 -10.70
C GLN A 118 5.58 19.59 -10.24
N GLY A 119 6.31 18.46 -10.14
CA GLY A 119 7.71 18.45 -9.69
C GLY A 119 7.93 18.60 -8.19
N LYS A 120 6.86 18.67 -7.39
CA LYS A 120 6.94 18.83 -5.93
C LYS A 120 6.46 17.58 -5.21
N GLN A 121 7.17 17.20 -4.16
CA GLN A 121 6.70 16.19 -3.19
C GLN A 121 5.64 16.79 -2.26
N MET A 122 4.77 15.94 -1.71
CA MET A 122 3.76 16.36 -0.73
C MET A 122 4.40 16.86 0.56
N TYR A 123 5.46 16.17 1.00
CA TYR A 123 6.28 16.52 2.15
C TYR A 123 7.75 16.41 1.78
N HIS A 124 8.63 17.19 2.41
CA HIS A 124 10.07 17.02 2.30
C HIS A 124 10.52 15.78 3.09
N THR A 125 10.33 14.62 2.50
CA THR A 125 10.68 13.34 3.13
C THR A 125 11.89 12.74 2.43
N PRO A 126 12.85 12.15 3.17
CA PRO A 126 13.94 11.40 2.58
C PRO A 126 13.39 10.19 1.80
N ILE A 127 13.92 9.96 0.60
CA ILE A 127 13.62 8.76 -0.19
C ILE A 127 14.64 7.70 0.21
N GLU A 128 14.47 7.17 1.41
CA GLU A 128 15.32 6.15 2.00
C GLU A 128 14.47 4.97 2.47
N GLU A 129 14.91 3.75 2.15
CA GLU A 129 14.18 2.52 2.45
C GLU A 129 13.81 2.42 3.93
N ASN A 130 14.79 2.53 4.81
CA ASN A 130 14.57 2.40 6.26
C ASN A 130 13.62 3.46 6.82
N TYR A 131 13.70 4.69 6.30
CA TYR A 131 12.80 5.76 6.71
C TYR A 131 11.36 5.45 6.31
N ILE A 132 11.14 5.09 5.04
CA ILE A 132 9.82 4.79 4.50
C ILE A 132 9.19 3.60 5.20
N ILE A 133 9.94 2.51 5.42
CA ILE A 133 9.44 1.32 6.14
C ILE A 133 8.97 1.69 7.54
N ARG A 134 9.77 2.42 8.30
CA ARG A 134 9.40 2.83 9.67
C ARG A 134 8.11 3.63 9.69
N GLN A 135 7.93 4.57 8.77
CA GLN A 135 6.74 5.39 8.69
C GLN A 135 5.50 4.57 8.29
N LEU A 136 5.63 3.68 7.31
CA LEU A 136 4.52 2.83 6.87
C LEU A 136 4.08 1.86 7.96
N VAL A 137 5.02 1.19 8.63
CA VAL A 137 4.72 0.25 9.72
C VAL A 137 4.09 0.98 10.91
N HIS A 138 4.56 2.17 11.24
CA HIS A 138 3.96 2.96 12.32
C HIS A 138 2.52 3.37 11.99
N THR A 139 2.26 3.77 10.75
CA THR A 139 0.92 4.16 10.28
C THR A 139 -0.04 2.97 10.29
N ASP A 140 0.38 1.83 9.78
CA ASP A 140 -0.45 0.62 9.74
C ASP A 140 -0.78 0.11 11.15
N LYS A 141 0.16 0.14 12.09
CA LYS A 141 -0.08 -0.21 13.50
C LYS A 141 -1.06 0.75 14.19
N LYS A 142 -0.96 2.04 13.90
CA LYS A 142 -1.88 3.05 14.44
C LYS A 142 -3.31 2.83 13.95
N GLU A 143 -3.50 2.56 12.66
CA GLU A 143 -4.81 2.24 12.09
C GLU A 143 -5.41 0.96 12.69
N LEU A 144 -4.59 -0.07 12.86
CA LEU A 144 -5.03 -1.32 13.50
C LEU A 144 -5.49 -1.07 14.94
N TRP A 145 -4.73 -0.29 15.70
CA TRP A 145 -5.07 0.09 17.06
C TRP A 145 -6.36 0.91 17.13
N GLU A 146 -6.50 1.93 16.27
CA GLU A 146 -7.71 2.77 16.18
C GLU A 146 -8.94 1.93 15.83
N THR A 147 -8.82 0.98 14.89
CA THR A 147 -9.91 0.08 14.49
C THR A 147 -10.32 -0.87 15.63
N GLN A 148 -9.35 -1.43 16.35
CA GLN A 148 -9.62 -2.32 17.49
C GLN A 148 -10.35 -1.57 18.62
N HIS A 149 -9.88 -0.37 18.98
CA HIS A 149 -10.46 0.42 20.05
C HIS A 149 -11.78 1.11 19.67
N ALA A 150 -12.00 1.39 18.39
CA ALA A 150 -13.32 1.84 17.91
C ALA A 150 -14.39 0.76 18.14
N ASN A 151 -14.05 -0.50 17.91
CA ASN A 151 -14.96 -1.64 18.17
C ASN A 151 -15.20 -1.83 19.67
N GLU A 152 -14.20 -1.62 20.51
CA GLU A 152 -14.35 -1.70 21.97
C GLU A 152 -15.27 -0.61 22.53
N SER A 153 -15.20 0.61 21.98
CA SER A 153 -16.08 1.71 22.40
C SER A 153 -17.55 1.46 22.06
N PHE A 154 -17.84 0.69 21.00
CA PHE A 154 -19.21 0.29 20.65
C PHE A 154 -19.72 -0.89 21.47
N SER A 155 -18.85 -1.75 22.02
CA SER A 155 -19.26 -2.91 22.81
C SER A 155 -19.56 -2.56 24.29
N GLN A 156 -19.22 -1.37 24.76
CA GLN A 156 -19.43 -0.93 26.15
C GLN A 156 -20.75 -0.19 26.41
N MET A 157 -21.59 0.03 25.40
CA MET A 157 -22.96 0.49 25.63
C MET A 157 -23.83 -0.69 26.06
N THR A 158 -23.92 -0.92 27.35
CA THR A 158 -24.83 -1.92 27.93
C THR A 158 -26.23 -1.35 28.05
N LEU A 159 -27.25 -2.22 28.08
CA LEU A 159 -28.66 -1.83 28.31
C LEU A 159 -28.88 -0.96 29.55
N ALA A 160 -27.95 -0.97 30.51
CA ALA A 160 -27.95 -0.10 31.68
C ALA A 160 -27.79 1.40 31.33
N ASP A 161 -27.12 1.72 30.23
CA ASP A 161 -26.88 3.10 29.79
C ASP A 161 -28.14 3.74 29.16
N PHE A 162 -29.14 2.94 28.84
CA PHE A 162 -30.43 3.41 28.31
C PHE A 162 -31.54 3.59 29.39
N GLY A 163 -31.19 3.46 30.68
CA GLY A 163 -32.15 3.77 31.76
C GLY A 163 -33.38 2.86 31.82
N ILE A 164 -33.34 1.71 31.17
CA ILE A 164 -34.42 0.70 31.24
C ILE A 164 -34.14 -0.20 32.47
N ARG A 165 -34.88 0.07 33.52
CA ARG A 165 -35.00 -0.82 34.69
C ARG A 165 -36.09 -1.84 34.45
#